data_11b61ffc44e30ab9a19e79799ef6ff89
#
_entry.id   11b61ffc44e30ab9a19e79799ef6ff89
#
_cell.length_a   1.000
_cell.length_b   1.000
_cell.length_c   1.000
_cell.angle_alpha   90.00
_cell.angle_beta   90.00
_cell.angle_gamma   90.00
#
_symmetry.space_group_name_H-M   'P 1'
#
loop_
_entity.id
_entity.type
_entity.pdbx_description
1 polymer ?
#
loop_
_entity_poly.entity_id
_entity_poly.type
_entity_poly.pdbx_seq_one_letter_code
_entity_poly.pdbx_strand_id
1 'polypeptide(L)'
;MLPSQFLWAEKEIYIDLTLQKIYAMEDGRTTFEGRISSGKSGHETPTGYFKVLQKKRTHISNLYPKPKGGAKMPYMMRLTWDGVAMHQGYVPKHPASHGCIRLQRRLAKKLFAWVDKGTPVIIGGDISRYDQDGLDGYAVGENYTKDKDGYAIIEVY
;
A
#
# COMPACT_ATOMS: atom_id res chain seq x y z
N MET A 1 20.14 -40.98 0.10
CA MET A 1 19.98 -39.95 1.17
C MET A 1 19.82 -38.62 0.48
N LEU A 2 18.60 -38.10 0.40
CA LEU A 2 18.38 -36.74 -0.12
C LEU A 2 18.87 -35.76 0.94
N PRO A 3 19.65 -34.72 0.55
CA PRO A 3 20.01 -33.68 1.52
C PRO A 3 18.72 -33.07 2.04
N SER A 4 18.63 -32.92 3.33
CA SER A 4 17.57 -32.13 3.94
C SER A 4 17.68 -30.73 3.38
N GLN A 5 16.89 -30.44 2.36
CA GLN A 5 16.73 -29.08 1.90
C GLN A 5 16.10 -28.33 3.07
N PHE A 6 16.86 -27.43 3.66
CA PHE A 6 16.30 -26.42 4.53
C PHE A 6 15.35 -25.60 3.67
N LEU A 7 14.08 -25.97 3.67
CA LEU A 7 13.03 -25.17 3.10
C LEU A 7 12.84 -23.94 3.96
N TRP A 8 13.52 -22.90 3.61
CA TRP A 8 13.18 -21.59 4.15
C TRP A 8 11.76 -21.27 3.72
N ALA A 9 10.89 -20.92 4.67
CA ALA A 9 9.56 -20.45 4.36
C ALA A 9 9.66 -19.26 3.40
N GLU A 10 9.18 -19.42 2.18
CA GLU A 10 9.21 -18.38 1.16
C GLU A 10 8.08 -17.40 1.41
N LYS A 11 8.45 -16.21 1.86
CA LYS A 11 7.55 -15.09 1.99
C LYS A 11 7.47 -14.31 0.69
N GLU A 12 6.26 -13.98 0.28
CA GLU A 12 6.03 -13.02 -0.79
C GLU A 12 4.77 -12.20 -0.50
N ILE A 13 4.69 -11.04 -1.12
CA ILE A 13 3.52 -10.19 -1.05
C ILE A 13 2.93 -10.09 -2.43
N TYR A 14 1.61 -10.26 -2.54
CA TYR A 14 0.85 -9.96 -3.73
C TYR A 14 -0.06 -8.76 -3.48
N ILE A 15 -0.03 -7.77 -4.38
CA ILE A 15 -0.88 -6.59 -4.35
C ILE A 15 -1.77 -6.61 -5.58
N ASP A 16 -3.07 -6.64 -5.34
CA ASP A 16 -4.11 -6.60 -6.37
C ASP A 16 -4.69 -5.19 -6.44
N LEU A 17 -4.29 -4.43 -7.46
CA LEU A 17 -4.77 -3.07 -7.68
C LEU A 17 -6.25 -3.03 -8.06
N THR A 18 -6.74 -4.05 -8.76
CA THR A 18 -8.13 -4.15 -9.19
C THR A 18 -9.06 -4.29 -7.98
N LEU A 19 -8.72 -5.14 -7.03
CA LEU A 19 -9.50 -5.37 -5.81
C LEU A 19 -9.09 -4.45 -4.65
N GLN A 20 -8.01 -3.67 -4.79
CA GLN A 20 -7.42 -2.88 -3.71
C GLN A 20 -7.17 -3.72 -2.46
N LYS A 21 -6.46 -4.82 -2.66
CA LYS A 21 -6.10 -5.77 -1.60
C LYS A 21 -4.63 -6.13 -1.63
N ILE A 22 -4.11 -6.50 -0.47
CA ILE A 22 -2.77 -7.04 -0.27
C ILE A 22 -2.86 -8.39 0.41
N TYR A 23 -2.03 -9.32 -0.03
CA TYR A 23 -1.92 -10.68 0.48
C TYR A 23 -0.49 -10.94 0.92
N ALA A 24 -0.30 -11.25 2.19
CA ALA A 24 0.97 -11.76 2.70
C ALA A 24 0.94 -13.30 2.58
N MET A 25 1.83 -13.83 1.79
CA MET A 25 1.85 -15.24 1.45
C MET A 25 3.13 -15.92 1.97
N GLU A 26 3.00 -17.14 2.43
CA GLU A 26 4.09 -17.97 2.88
C GLU A 26 3.90 -19.37 2.31
N ASP A 27 4.89 -19.84 1.54
CA ASP A 27 4.84 -21.14 0.85
C ASP A 27 3.60 -21.31 -0.04
N GLY A 28 3.21 -20.25 -0.77
CA GLY A 28 2.06 -20.25 -1.67
C GLY A 28 0.70 -20.13 -0.98
N ARG A 29 0.66 -19.95 0.33
CA ARG A 29 -0.58 -19.80 1.09
C ARG A 29 -0.70 -18.41 1.69
N THR A 30 -1.91 -17.84 1.66
CA THR A 30 -2.19 -16.56 2.30
C THR A 30 -2.15 -16.72 3.82
N THR A 31 -1.22 -16.02 4.45
CA THR A 31 -1.07 -15.98 5.91
C THR A 31 -1.99 -14.92 6.51
N PHE A 32 -2.05 -13.75 5.89
CA PHE A 32 -3.00 -12.69 6.20
C PHE A 32 -3.18 -11.77 5.01
N GLU A 33 -4.26 -11.02 5.01
CA GLU A 33 -4.63 -10.12 3.93
C GLU A 33 -5.29 -8.86 4.49
N GLY A 34 -5.46 -7.86 3.64
CA GLY A 34 -6.18 -6.66 4.01
C GLY A 34 -6.40 -5.73 2.84
N ARG A 35 -7.13 -4.65 3.11
CA ARG A 35 -7.42 -3.61 2.13
C ARG A 35 -6.28 -2.61 2.04
N ILE A 36 -6.13 -2.06 0.85
CA ILE A 36 -5.15 -1.02 0.55
C ILE A 36 -5.83 0.18 -0.12
N SER A 37 -5.09 1.28 -0.22
CA SER A 37 -5.36 2.35 -1.17
C SER A 37 -4.08 2.65 -1.95
N SER A 38 -4.09 2.33 -3.23
CA SER A 38 -2.97 2.55 -4.15
C SER A 38 -3.02 3.94 -4.79
N GLY A 39 -2.11 4.20 -5.73
CA GLY A 39 -2.09 5.45 -6.50
C GLY A 39 -3.37 5.67 -7.29
N LYS A 40 -3.90 6.88 -7.22
CA LYS A 40 -5.07 7.33 -7.99
C LYS A 40 -4.73 7.48 -9.48
N SER A 41 -5.74 7.67 -10.31
CA SER A 41 -5.58 7.98 -11.73
C SER A 41 -4.63 9.18 -11.94
N GLY A 42 -3.68 9.03 -12.86
CA GLY A 42 -2.59 9.98 -13.09
C GLY A 42 -1.39 9.82 -12.13
N HIS A 43 -1.50 8.99 -11.10
CA HIS A 43 -0.46 8.67 -10.11
C HIS A 43 -0.44 7.19 -9.78
N GLU A 44 -0.70 6.34 -10.77
CA GLU A 44 -0.88 4.91 -10.58
C GLU A 44 0.35 4.25 -9.95
N THR A 45 0.10 3.35 -9.04
CA THR A 45 1.14 2.48 -8.51
C THR A 45 1.67 1.58 -9.64
N PRO A 46 3.00 1.50 -9.85
CA PRO A 46 3.56 0.66 -10.91
C PRO A 46 3.29 -0.81 -10.66
N THR A 47 3.07 -1.56 -11.74
CA THR A 47 2.93 -3.02 -11.72
C THR A 47 4.26 -3.71 -12.00
N GLY A 48 4.38 -4.96 -11.63
CA GLY A 48 5.56 -5.79 -11.89
C GLY A 48 6.10 -6.46 -10.64
N TYR A 49 7.39 -6.78 -10.69
CA TYR A 49 8.11 -7.44 -9.61
C TYR A 49 8.98 -6.45 -8.87
N PHE A 50 8.79 -6.40 -7.57
CA PHE A 50 9.54 -5.55 -6.65
C PHE A 50 10.08 -6.38 -5.48
N LYS A 51 10.90 -5.75 -4.66
CA LYS A 51 11.39 -6.28 -3.39
C LYS A 51 11.29 -5.20 -2.33
N VAL A 52 11.14 -5.59 -1.09
CA VAL A 52 11.29 -4.65 0.03
C VAL A 52 12.77 -4.23 0.08
N LEU A 53 13.06 -3.00 -0.32
CA LEU A 53 14.41 -2.46 -0.41
C LEU A 53 14.91 -1.90 0.92
N GLN A 54 14.00 -1.37 1.71
CA GLN A 54 14.30 -0.67 2.96
C GLN A 54 13.06 -0.65 3.85
N LYS A 55 13.26 -0.72 5.15
CA LYS A 55 12.22 -0.59 6.17
C LYS A 55 12.58 0.56 7.10
N LYS A 56 11.63 1.46 7.33
CA LYS A 56 11.75 2.53 8.33
C LYS A 56 10.46 2.64 9.12
N ARG A 57 10.56 2.56 10.43
CA ARG A 57 9.40 2.71 11.32
C ARG A 57 8.77 4.09 11.20
N THR A 58 9.58 5.11 11.00
CA THR A 58 9.15 6.48 10.72
C THR A 58 9.89 7.01 9.50
N HIS A 59 9.16 7.63 8.59
CA HIS A 59 9.73 8.26 7.40
C HIS A 59 8.91 9.50 7.03
N ILE A 60 9.58 10.49 6.43
CA ILE A 60 8.96 11.70 5.90
C ILE A 60 9.30 11.75 4.42
N SER A 61 8.28 11.83 3.56
CA SER A 61 8.45 11.90 2.12
C SER A 61 9.10 13.21 1.69
N ASN A 62 10.10 13.11 0.82
CA ASN A 62 10.72 14.28 0.17
C ASN A 62 10.01 14.65 -1.14
N LEU A 63 9.22 13.72 -1.73
CA LEU A 63 8.58 13.89 -3.03
C LEU A 63 7.30 14.74 -2.94
N TYR A 64 6.63 14.68 -1.81
CA TYR A 64 5.38 15.41 -1.59
C TYR A 64 5.52 16.26 -0.33
N PRO A 65 6.36 17.33 -0.39
CA PRO A 65 6.53 18.21 0.73
C PRO A 65 5.23 18.98 0.96
N LYS A 66 4.75 18.95 2.20
CA LYS A 66 3.75 19.90 2.67
C LYS A 66 4.46 21.19 3.05
N PRO A 67 3.76 22.34 3.15
CA PRO A 67 4.39 23.63 3.53
C PRO A 67 5.21 23.59 4.81
N LYS A 68 4.96 22.61 5.69
CA LYS A 68 5.71 22.37 6.94
C LYS A 68 6.09 20.89 7.06
N GLY A 69 7.06 20.44 6.30
CA GLY A 69 7.53 19.06 6.29
C GLY A 69 6.80 18.18 5.28
N GLY A 70 7.30 17.01 5.02
CA GLY A 70 6.76 16.05 4.06
C GLY A 70 5.63 15.21 4.64
N ALA A 71 4.97 14.43 3.80
CA ALA A 71 3.97 13.46 4.22
C ALA A 71 4.60 12.40 5.14
N LYS A 72 3.98 12.16 6.28
CA LYS A 72 4.41 11.11 7.21
C LYS A 72 4.09 9.74 6.63
N MET A 73 5.04 8.83 6.72
CA MET A 73 4.94 7.45 6.22
C MET A 73 5.36 6.47 7.33
N PRO A 74 4.52 6.25 8.37
CA PRO A 74 4.83 5.29 9.42
C PRO A 74 4.87 3.87 8.85
N TYR A 75 5.75 3.03 9.40
CA TYR A 75 5.95 1.65 8.93
C TYR A 75 6.25 1.56 7.43
N MET A 76 7.15 2.43 6.96
CA MET A 76 7.53 2.50 5.54
C MET A 76 8.31 1.25 5.13
N MET A 77 7.84 0.62 4.06
CA MET A 77 8.49 -0.52 3.38
C MET A 77 8.69 -0.10 1.92
N ARG A 78 9.91 0.30 1.59
CA ARG A 78 10.25 0.87 0.27
C ARG A 78 10.31 -0.21 -0.80
N LEU A 79 9.72 0.06 -1.94
CA LEU A 79 9.71 -0.83 -3.11
C LEU A 79 10.58 -0.31 -4.25
N THR A 80 10.68 1.00 -4.43
CA THR A 80 11.50 1.64 -5.46
C THR A 80 12.32 2.78 -4.87
N TRP A 81 13.45 3.10 -5.51
CA TRP A 81 14.28 4.22 -5.06
C TRP A 81 13.73 5.59 -5.48
N ASP A 82 12.79 5.61 -6.42
CA ASP A 82 12.08 6.83 -6.84
C ASP A 82 10.85 7.15 -5.98
N GLY A 83 10.58 6.37 -4.93
CA GLY A 83 9.68 6.78 -3.87
C GLY A 83 8.41 5.95 -3.66
N VAL A 84 8.23 4.85 -4.39
CA VAL A 84 7.08 3.96 -4.14
C VAL A 84 7.34 3.09 -2.92
N ALA A 85 6.41 3.09 -1.99
CA ALA A 85 6.50 2.31 -0.76
C ALA A 85 5.11 1.87 -0.28
N MET A 86 5.09 0.83 0.54
CA MET A 86 3.95 0.49 1.39
C MET A 86 4.14 1.21 2.74
N HIS A 87 3.09 1.77 3.29
CA HIS A 87 3.15 2.44 4.59
C HIS A 87 1.77 2.60 5.23
N GLN A 88 1.74 2.93 6.51
CA GLN A 88 0.50 3.31 7.17
C GLN A 88 -0.06 4.60 6.58
N GLY A 89 -1.34 4.62 6.29
CA GLY A 89 -2.05 5.80 5.84
C GLY A 89 -3.55 5.58 5.83
N TYR A 90 -4.29 6.62 5.46
CA TYR A 90 -5.73 6.52 5.29
C TYR A 90 -6.08 5.63 4.09
N VAL A 91 -6.98 4.68 4.30
CA VAL A 91 -7.39 3.69 3.29
C VAL A 91 -8.88 3.86 3.00
N PRO A 92 -9.25 4.71 2.04
CA PRO A 92 -10.62 4.75 1.51
C PRO A 92 -10.90 3.49 0.68
N LYS A 93 -12.11 3.35 0.18
CA LYS A 93 -12.51 2.19 -0.64
C LYS A 93 -12.07 2.29 -2.11
N HIS A 94 -11.11 3.13 -2.42
CA HIS A 94 -10.65 3.43 -3.78
C HIS A 94 -9.17 3.86 -3.78
N PRO A 95 -8.50 3.86 -4.95
CA PRO A 95 -7.17 4.44 -5.08
C PRO A 95 -7.18 5.95 -4.79
N ALA A 96 -6.31 6.41 -3.91
CA ALA A 96 -6.29 7.80 -3.46
C ALA A 96 -4.90 8.39 -3.24
N SER A 97 -3.83 7.59 -3.33
CA SER A 97 -2.47 8.04 -3.09
C SER A 97 -1.82 8.66 -4.35
N HIS A 98 -0.60 9.13 -4.20
CA HIS A 98 0.24 9.60 -5.31
C HIS A 98 1.21 8.52 -5.82
N GLY A 99 0.90 7.24 -5.58
CA GLY A 99 1.69 6.10 -6.05
C GLY A 99 2.05 5.09 -4.97
N CYS A 100 2.15 5.50 -3.71
CA CYS A 100 2.36 4.59 -2.59
C CYS A 100 1.15 3.71 -2.30
N ILE A 101 1.39 2.62 -1.62
CA ILE A 101 0.36 1.70 -1.15
C ILE A 101 0.08 2.00 0.33
N ARG A 102 -1.08 2.59 0.61
CA ARG A 102 -1.51 2.89 1.96
C ARG A 102 -2.14 1.67 2.61
N LEU A 103 -1.79 1.44 3.86
CA LEU A 103 -2.27 0.35 4.71
C LEU A 103 -2.87 0.92 5.99
N GLN A 104 -3.96 0.32 6.47
CA GLN A 104 -4.47 0.63 7.80
C GLN A 104 -3.41 0.30 8.87
N ARG A 105 -3.40 1.02 9.96
CA ARG A 105 -2.37 0.93 11.01
C ARG A 105 -2.09 -0.49 11.47
N ARG A 106 -3.12 -1.26 11.78
CA ARG A 106 -2.97 -2.63 12.30
C ARG A 106 -2.28 -3.53 11.27
N LEU A 107 -2.71 -3.42 10.01
CA LEU A 107 -2.11 -4.18 8.91
C LEU A 107 -0.68 -3.72 8.62
N ALA A 108 -0.44 -2.42 8.58
CA ALA A 108 0.90 -1.86 8.36
C ALA A 108 1.89 -2.33 9.42
N LYS A 109 1.50 -2.27 10.68
CA LYS A 109 2.32 -2.75 11.81
C LYS A 109 2.63 -4.25 11.69
N LYS A 110 1.61 -5.05 11.38
CA LYS A 110 1.75 -6.50 11.24
C LYS A 110 2.63 -6.86 10.06
N LEU A 111 2.40 -6.23 8.90
CA LEU A 111 3.17 -6.46 7.69
C LEU A 111 4.64 -6.03 7.87
N PHE A 112 4.86 -4.88 8.48
CA PHE A 112 6.20 -4.37 8.76
C PHE A 112 7.02 -5.34 9.63
N ALA A 113 6.41 -5.93 10.64
CA ALA A 113 7.06 -6.92 11.50
C ALA A 113 7.31 -8.26 10.78
N TRP A 114 6.45 -8.62 9.82
CA TRP A 114 6.50 -9.90 9.13
C TRP A 114 7.48 -9.91 7.94
N VAL A 115 7.56 -8.81 7.17
CA VAL A 115 8.43 -8.74 5.99
C VAL A 115 9.90 -8.62 6.39
N ASP A 116 10.75 -9.15 5.51
CA ASP A 116 12.19 -8.94 5.55
C ASP A 116 12.62 -8.03 4.41
N LYS A 117 13.75 -7.38 4.56
CA LYS A 117 14.44 -6.73 3.43
C LYS A 117 14.73 -7.80 2.38
N GLY A 118 14.31 -7.56 1.14
CA GLY A 118 14.41 -8.54 0.05
C GLY A 118 13.16 -9.37 -0.17
N THR A 119 12.14 -9.34 0.71
CA THR A 119 10.87 -10.02 0.47
C THR A 119 10.28 -9.60 -0.87
N PRO A 120 9.96 -10.54 -1.79
CA PRO A 120 9.35 -10.23 -3.07
C PRO A 120 7.97 -9.61 -2.91
N VAL A 121 7.68 -8.61 -3.75
CA VAL A 121 6.38 -7.96 -3.84
C VAL A 121 5.94 -7.93 -5.29
N ILE A 122 4.84 -8.59 -5.60
CA ILE A 122 4.25 -8.64 -6.92
C ILE A 122 3.03 -7.73 -6.94
N ILE A 123 3.00 -6.79 -7.87
CA ILE A 123 1.90 -5.85 -8.04
C ILE A 123 1.25 -6.09 -9.38
N GLY A 124 -0.01 -6.46 -9.38
CA GLY A 124 -0.78 -6.73 -10.58
C GLY A 124 -2.14 -6.06 -10.58
N GLY A 125 -2.85 -6.22 -11.70
CA GLY A 125 -4.14 -5.58 -11.92
C GLY A 125 -4.02 -4.13 -12.36
N ASP A 126 -5.14 -3.43 -12.38
CA ASP A 126 -5.24 -2.01 -12.72
C ASP A 126 -6.43 -1.35 -12.02
N ILE A 127 -6.48 -0.03 -12.05
CA ILE A 127 -7.50 0.76 -11.35
C ILE A 127 -8.61 1.29 -12.27
N SER A 128 -8.68 0.85 -13.52
CA SER A 128 -9.62 1.38 -14.52
C SER A 128 -11.09 1.31 -14.10
N ARG A 129 -11.47 0.30 -13.31
CA ARG A 129 -12.82 0.17 -12.79
C ARG A 129 -13.27 1.35 -11.91
N TYR A 130 -12.30 2.03 -11.27
CA TYR A 130 -12.58 3.16 -10.39
C TYR A 130 -12.74 4.47 -11.17
N ASP A 131 -12.14 4.56 -12.36
CA ASP A 131 -12.28 5.70 -13.24
C ASP A 131 -13.67 5.71 -13.93
N GLN A 132 -14.19 4.53 -14.28
CA GLN A 132 -15.46 4.38 -14.99
C GLN A 132 -16.68 4.73 -14.14
N ASP A 133 -16.57 4.63 -12.83
CA ASP A 133 -17.68 4.95 -11.92
C ASP A 133 -17.78 6.45 -11.58
N GLY A 134 -17.00 7.29 -12.27
CA GLY A 134 -16.95 8.73 -12.00
C GLY A 134 -16.38 9.05 -10.61
N LEU A 135 -15.67 8.10 -10.05
CA LEU A 135 -15.11 8.17 -8.70
C LEU A 135 -13.80 8.97 -8.65
N ASP A 136 -13.27 9.39 -9.78
CA ASP A 136 -12.27 10.43 -9.96
C ASP A 136 -12.75 11.81 -9.49
N GLY A 137 -14.05 12.02 -9.60
CA GLY A 137 -14.73 13.00 -8.82
C GLY A 137 -15.59 12.24 -7.83
N TYR A 138 -15.07 11.82 -6.70
CA TYR A 138 -15.97 11.62 -5.60
C TYR A 138 -16.80 12.89 -5.51
N ALA A 139 -17.86 12.94 -6.29
CA ALA A 139 -19.04 13.65 -5.88
C ALA A 139 -19.47 12.95 -4.60
N VAL A 140 -18.66 13.08 -3.62
CA VAL A 140 -19.02 12.82 -2.26
C VAL A 140 -20.19 13.74 -2.07
N GLY A 141 -21.37 13.16 -2.00
CA GLY A 141 -22.50 13.91 -1.55
C GLY A 141 -22.06 14.72 -0.34
N GLU A 142 -22.59 15.87 -0.15
CA GLU A 142 -22.22 17.01 0.69
C GLU A 142 -21.85 16.71 2.17
N ASN A 143 -21.56 15.45 2.53
CA ASN A 143 -21.42 14.96 3.90
C ASN A 143 -20.05 14.32 4.22
N TYR A 144 -18.98 14.83 3.67
CA TYR A 144 -17.67 14.42 4.15
C TYR A 144 -17.04 15.51 5.02
N THR A 145 -16.48 15.10 6.13
CA THR A 145 -15.61 15.96 6.94
C THR A 145 -14.16 15.71 6.54
N LYS A 146 -13.37 16.77 6.52
CA LYS A 146 -11.92 16.64 6.36
C LYS A 146 -11.29 16.50 7.73
N ASP A 147 -10.32 15.59 7.85
CA ASP A 147 -9.48 15.56 9.03
C ASP A 147 -8.58 16.81 9.09
N LYS A 148 -7.87 16.95 10.19
CA LYS A 148 -6.93 18.07 10.43
C LYS A 148 -5.81 18.17 9.39
N ASP A 149 -5.58 17.12 8.60
CA ASP A 149 -4.57 17.04 7.57
C ASP A 149 -5.15 17.22 6.15
N GLY A 150 -6.47 17.51 6.05
CA GLY A 150 -7.17 17.80 4.80
C GLY A 150 -7.65 16.58 4.03
N TYR A 151 -7.61 15.38 4.63
CA TYR A 151 -8.13 14.16 4.03
C TYR A 151 -9.63 14.02 4.29
N ALA A 152 -10.37 13.58 3.27
CA ALA A 152 -11.78 13.31 3.43
C ALA A 152 -12.01 12.13 4.39
N ILE A 153 -12.75 12.36 5.46
CA ILE A 153 -13.23 11.28 6.33
C ILE A 153 -14.58 10.86 5.76
N ILE A 154 -14.62 9.67 5.18
CA ILE A 154 -15.88 9.05 4.78
C ILE A 154 -16.34 8.20 5.96
N GLU A 155 -17.35 8.66 6.66
CA GLU A 155 -18.05 7.81 7.62
C GLU A 155 -18.78 6.73 6.82
N VAL A 156 -18.33 5.51 6.95
CA VAL A 156 -19.01 4.34 6.36
C VAL A 156 -20.00 3.83 7.39
N TYR A 157 -21.25 4.06 7.11
CA TYR A 157 -22.33 3.36 7.79
C TYR A 157 -22.46 1.94 7.25
#